data_cc33bd43bbaa2b00abe4814ad6ef0c62
#
_entry.id   cc33bd43bbaa2b00abe4814ad6ef0c62
#
_cell.length_a   1.000
_cell.length_b   1.000
_cell.length_c   1.000
_cell.angle_alpha   90.00
_cell.angle_beta   90.00
_cell.angle_gamma   90.00
#
_symmetry.space_group_name_H-M   'P 1'
#
loop_
_entity.id
_entity.type
_entity.pdbx_description
1 polymer ?
#
loop_
_entity_poly.entity_id
_entity_poly.type
_entity_poly.pdbx_seq_one_letter_code
_entity_poly.pdbx_strand_id
1 'polypeptide(L)'
;MNAPRQSGSGKSAPRNRPEAISQARKAAFNVLLAVERGQSHSDDLLRGKTVDSLSAPDRNLATALVLGVLRWQIRLDHQIQALLKHPNAKLDPEIQITLRLGAFQILHMDRIPARAAIDESVELAKQAGHRFASGMVNAVLRKLASRAQPAEAVSALKGHGFSRAAERTYGDGASQAAEKLDPEGGGGFNPRIKPTESTPALVAEGSFTRISSKTPSFFAACLAPEGSLPEESPADLALAQAHPAWLVERWAALYGFEAARALCHHGQIQPVLTIHLQDPSAAEELAAAGIQLQPGELLACARAVVSGDVTGSAAFRGGRLRLQDEGSQLIAELAAANPAQRILDSCAAPGNKTLILAERNPSARILACESSPQRFEALRERLTPFGDRVECRLADATTLAEDSAFDLVLADVPCSGTGTLGRNPEIRHRLRLEDLARQTERQLALLLAALRAVRPGGRVVYSTCSLEPEENEQVVAAALAHTPEVSQISLESGIETLLSQGLLGNSGADRLRHCLDPNGALRLLPGAFATDGFYVCLLERESQ
;
A
#
# COMPACT_ATOMS: atom_id res chain seq x y z
N MET A 1 58.76 -18.35 56.90
CA MET A 1 58.35 -18.94 55.60
C MET A 1 57.11 -18.25 55.15
N ASN A 2 57.22 -17.30 54.20
CA ASN A 2 56.13 -16.47 53.67
C ASN A 2 55.59 -17.11 52.43
N ALA A 3 54.28 -17.36 52.39
CA ALA A 3 53.56 -17.78 51.18
C ALA A 3 53.13 -16.53 50.40
N PRO A 4 53.17 -16.52 49.02
CA PRO A 4 52.78 -15.37 48.21
C PRO A 4 51.28 -15.37 47.99
N ARG A 5 50.64 -14.16 48.10
CA ARG A 5 49.26 -13.86 47.74
C ARG A 5 49.17 -13.83 46.23
N GLN A 6 48.27 -14.66 45.65
CA GLN A 6 47.84 -14.58 44.26
C GLN A 6 46.83 -13.45 44.09
N SER A 7 47.18 -12.44 43.30
CA SER A 7 46.31 -11.39 42.83
C SER A 7 45.52 -11.91 41.61
N GLY A 8 44.25 -12.27 41.81
CA GLY A 8 43.32 -12.59 40.72
C GLY A 8 42.86 -11.33 39.99
N SER A 9 43.39 -11.09 38.81
CA SER A 9 42.85 -10.08 37.87
C SER A 9 41.60 -10.63 37.17
N GLY A 10 40.42 -10.32 37.73
CA GLY A 10 39.15 -10.54 37.07
C GLY A 10 39.05 -9.66 35.83
N LYS A 11 39.27 -10.21 34.63
CA LYS A 11 38.90 -9.58 33.39
C LYS A 11 37.37 -9.59 33.30
N SER A 12 36.72 -8.45 33.53
CA SER A 12 35.32 -8.24 33.24
C SER A 12 35.10 -8.46 31.75
N ALA A 13 34.16 -9.37 31.38
CA ALA A 13 33.71 -9.57 30.03
C ALA A 13 33.23 -8.24 29.42
N PRO A 14 33.44 -7.98 28.12
CA PRO A 14 32.98 -6.74 27.50
C PRO A 14 31.45 -6.70 27.59
N ARG A 15 30.92 -5.71 28.32
CA ARG A 15 29.49 -5.36 28.26
C ARG A 15 29.20 -5.02 26.81
N ASN A 16 28.36 -5.83 26.15
CA ASN A 16 27.78 -5.49 24.88
C ASN A 16 27.11 -4.11 25.02
N ARG A 17 27.72 -3.08 24.44
CA ARG A 17 27.05 -1.80 24.28
C ARG A 17 25.87 -2.08 23.36
N PRO A 18 24.62 -1.71 23.75
CA PRO A 18 23.49 -1.81 22.82
C PRO A 18 23.86 -1.12 21.51
N GLU A 19 23.51 -1.73 20.38
CA GLU A 19 23.74 -1.10 19.07
C GLU A 19 23.16 0.31 19.10
N ALA A 20 23.95 1.29 18.69
CA ALA A 20 23.57 2.71 18.77
C ALA A 20 22.35 3.06 17.90
N ILE A 21 21.98 2.15 16.97
CA ILE A 21 20.81 2.29 16.07
C ILE A 21 20.13 0.93 15.96
N SER A 22 18.80 0.91 16.11
CA SER A 22 18.01 -0.32 15.95
C SER A 22 18.05 -0.86 14.52
N GLN A 23 17.98 -2.18 14.37
CA GLN A 23 17.99 -2.87 13.09
C GLN A 23 16.79 -2.43 12.20
N ALA A 24 15.63 -2.21 12.81
CA ALA A 24 14.45 -1.70 12.11
C ALA A 24 14.69 -0.34 11.45
N ARG A 25 15.35 0.61 12.15
CA ARG A 25 15.63 1.95 11.61
C ARG A 25 16.71 1.93 10.54
N LYS A 26 17.72 1.06 10.68
CA LYS A 26 18.71 0.84 9.60
C LYS A 26 18.07 0.28 8.35
N ALA A 27 17.21 -0.72 8.49
CA ALA A 27 16.47 -1.29 7.37
C ALA A 27 15.56 -0.25 6.70
N ALA A 28 14.80 0.51 7.49
CA ALA A 28 13.94 1.58 6.96
C ALA A 28 14.74 2.66 6.22
N PHE A 29 15.87 3.08 6.76
CA PHE A 29 16.77 4.03 6.10
C PHE A 29 17.25 3.51 4.74
N ASN A 30 17.73 2.27 4.68
CA ASN A 30 18.23 1.67 3.44
C ASN A 30 17.13 1.52 2.40
N VAL A 31 15.93 1.09 2.80
CA VAL A 31 14.77 0.98 1.90
C VAL A 31 14.39 2.36 1.35
N LEU A 32 14.24 3.38 2.21
CA LEU A 32 13.91 4.74 1.77
C LEU A 32 14.97 5.32 0.83
N LEU A 33 16.26 5.05 1.09
CA LEU A 33 17.34 5.49 0.22
C LEU A 33 17.31 4.81 -1.15
N ALA A 34 16.98 3.52 -1.21
CA ALA A 34 16.81 2.80 -2.46
C ALA A 34 15.60 3.31 -3.25
N VAL A 35 14.48 3.62 -2.57
CA VAL A 35 13.29 4.23 -3.17
C VAL A 35 13.61 5.62 -3.71
N GLU A 36 14.29 6.49 -2.95
CA GLU A 36 14.68 7.84 -3.37
C GLU A 36 15.59 7.82 -4.61
N ARG A 37 16.48 6.82 -4.71
CA ARG A 37 17.37 6.59 -5.86
C ARG A 37 16.68 5.95 -7.06
N GLY A 38 15.39 5.62 -6.97
CA GLY A 38 14.63 4.99 -8.05
C GLY A 38 15.01 3.53 -8.34
N GLN A 39 15.67 2.84 -7.41
CA GLN A 39 16.19 1.49 -7.64
C GLN A 39 15.10 0.41 -7.64
N SER A 40 14.04 0.58 -6.83
CA SER A 40 12.91 -0.34 -6.76
C SER A 40 11.69 0.31 -6.08
N HIS A 41 10.55 -0.40 -6.05
CA HIS A 41 9.38 0.00 -5.29
C HIS A 41 9.51 -0.39 -3.81
N SER A 42 8.83 0.36 -2.94
CA SER A 42 8.87 0.12 -1.50
C SER A 42 8.36 -1.27 -1.12
N ASP A 43 7.32 -1.76 -1.80
CA ASP A 43 6.74 -3.08 -1.57
C ASP A 43 7.73 -4.22 -1.86
N ASP A 44 8.46 -4.15 -2.99
CA ASP A 44 9.49 -5.12 -3.35
C ASP A 44 10.63 -5.14 -2.32
N LEU A 45 11.07 -3.96 -1.90
CA LEU A 45 12.17 -3.83 -0.93
C LEU A 45 11.77 -4.30 0.47
N LEU A 46 10.52 -4.04 0.87
CA LEU A 46 9.98 -4.48 2.16
C LEU A 46 9.78 -6.01 2.24
N ARG A 47 9.60 -6.68 1.11
CA ARG A 47 9.56 -8.15 0.98
C ARG A 47 10.94 -8.75 0.69
N GLY A 48 11.98 -7.94 0.64
CA GLY A 48 13.34 -8.37 0.36
C GLY A 48 14.02 -9.01 1.57
N LYS A 49 15.05 -9.84 1.31
CA LYS A 49 15.79 -10.61 2.32
C LYS A 49 16.28 -9.78 3.52
N THR A 50 16.61 -8.51 3.31
CA THR A 50 17.10 -7.61 4.38
C THR A 50 16.03 -7.35 5.43
N VAL A 51 14.77 -7.19 5.02
CA VAL A 51 13.65 -6.95 5.95
C VAL A 51 13.12 -8.28 6.50
N ASP A 52 13.09 -9.32 5.66
CA ASP A 52 12.64 -10.66 6.07
C ASP A 52 13.51 -11.29 7.16
N SER A 53 14.80 -10.95 7.20
CA SER A 53 15.73 -11.44 8.24
C SER A 53 15.54 -10.79 9.61
N LEU A 54 14.74 -9.72 9.71
CA LEU A 54 14.44 -9.05 10.97
C LEU A 54 13.47 -9.86 11.84
N SER A 55 13.53 -9.61 13.16
CA SER A 55 12.48 -10.08 14.06
C SER A 55 11.11 -9.52 13.64
N ALA A 56 10.01 -10.21 13.96
CA ALA A 56 8.67 -9.74 13.60
C ALA A 56 8.36 -8.32 14.10
N PRO A 57 8.70 -7.93 15.36
CA PRO A 57 8.55 -6.55 15.82
C PRO A 57 9.37 -5.54 15.02
N ASP A 58 10.63 -5.86 14.70
CA ASP A 58 11.51 -4.97 13.93
C ASP A 58 11.05 -4.83 12.49
N ARG A 59 10.58 -5.91 11.88
CA ARG A 59 9.99 -5.90 10.54
C ARG A 59 8.77 -4.99 10.48
N ASN A 60 7.86 -5.12 11.46
CA ASN A 60 6.68 -4.28 11.56
C ASN A 60 7.06 -2.80 11.75
N LEU A 61 8.05 -2.51 12.60
CA LEU A 61 8.53 -1.14 12.80
C LEU A 61 9.19 -0.59 11.53
N ALA A 62 10.04 -1.37 10.85
CA ALA A 62 10.67 -0.94 9.61
C ALA A 62 9.62 -0.62 8.53
N THR A 63 8.62 -1.49 8.37
CA THR A 63 7.50 -1.27 7.43
C THR A 63 6.71 -0.02 7.78
N ALA A 64 6.39 0.18 9.05
CA ALA A 64 5.68 1.37 9.53
C ALA A 64 6.47 2.66 9.26
N LEU A 65 7.77 2.64 9.49
CA LEU A 65 8.66 3.78 9.23
C LEU A 65 8.75 4.10 7.74
N VAL A 66 8.94 3.10 6.88
CA VAL A 66 9.05 3.28 5.43
C VAL A 66 7.76 3.86 4.86
N LEU A 67 6.64 3.16 5.05
CA LEU A 67 5.36 3.58 4.50
C LEU A 67 4.86 4.89 5.11
N GLY A 68 5.10 5.11 6.41
CA GLY A 68 4.74 6.34 7.08
C GLY A 68 5.53 7.54 6.56
N VAL A 69 6.85 7.42 6.41
CA VAL A 69 7.68 8.49 5.83
C VAL A 69 7.22 8.80 4.41
N LEU A 70 7.00 7.79 3.57
CA LEU A 70 6.56 8.00 2.18
C LEU A 70 5.16 8.66 2.12
N ARG A 71 4.21 8.28 2.98
CA ARG A 71 2.89 8.92 3.03
C ARG A 71 2.96 10.39 3.40
N TRP A 72 3.77 10.73 4.40
CA TRP A 72 3.82 12.07 4.96
C TRP A 72 4.97 12.93 4.42
N GLN A 73 5.76 12.44 3.46
CA GLN A 73 6.99 13.05 2.96
C GLN A 73 6.83 14.54 2.63
N ILE A 74 5.80 14.94 1.87
CA ILE A 74 5.58 16.33 1.46
C ILE A 74 5.39 17.22 2.69
N ARG A 75 4.57 16.80 3.65
CA ARG A 75 4.32 17.56 4.87
C ARG A 75 5.54 17.56 5.81
N LEU A 76 6.24 16.44 5.92
CA LEU A 76 7.49 16.35 6.68
C LEU A 76 8.54 17.30 6.11
N ASP A 77 8.73 17.31 4.79
CA ASP A 77 9.68 18.20 4.13
C ASP A 77 9.32 19.67 4.34
N HIS A 78 8.06 20.04 4.23
CA HIS A 78 7.59 21.39 4.52
C HIS A 78 7.93 21.82 5.96
N GLN A 79 7.67 20.96 6.94
CA GLN A 79 7.96 21.23 8.36
C GLN A 79 9.46 21.30 8.65
N ILE A 80 10.26 20.41 8.04
CA ILE A 80 11.72 20.37 8.17
C ILE A 80 12.32 21.64 7.56
N GLN A 81 11.92 22.02 6.33
CA GLN A 81 12.43 23.19 5.63
C GLN A 81 12.18 24.49 6.42
N ALA A 82 11.02 24.63 7.05
CA ALA A 82 10.70 25.78 7.92
C ALA A 82 11.60 25.92 9.16
N LEU A 83 12.39 24.88 9.49
CA LEU A 83 13.31 24.85 10.63
C LEU A 83 14.77 24.94 10.23
N LEU A 84 15.09 24.81 8.95
CA LEU A 84 16.45 24.96 8.44
C LEU A 84 16.90 26.42 8.49
N LYS A 85 18.20 26.64 8.70
CA LYS A 85 18.80 27.98 8.62
C LYS A 85 18.67 28.59 7.20
N HIS A 86 18.70 27.71 6.19
CA HIS A 86 18.53 28.04 4.79
C HIS A 86 17.45 27.13 4.20
N PRO A 87 16.17 27.53 4.18
CA PRO A 87 15.04 26.67 3.80
C PRO A 87 15.15 26.04 2.41
N ASN A 88 15.81 26.73 1.47
CA ASN A 88 15.98 26.26 0.08
C ASN A 88 17.28 25.48 -0.15
N ALA A 89 18.05 25.17 0.90
CA ALA A 89 19.27 24.40 0.75
C ALA A 89 18.95 22.96 0.33
N LYS A 90 19.58 22.51 -0.75
CA LYS A 90 19.51 21.11 -1.16
C LYS A 90 20.31 20.27 -0.15
N LEU A 91 19.62 19.36 0.53
CA LEU A 91 20.25 18.40 1.46
C LEU A 91 20.68 17.15 0.69
N ASP A 92 21.73 16.51 1.19
CA ASP A 92 22.10 15.16 0.72
C ASP A 92 20.94 14.19 1.01
N PRO A 93 20.64 13.24 0.11
CA PRO A 93 19.51 12.29 0.27
C PRO A 93 19.55 11.56 1.62
N GLU A 94 20.72 11.16 2.08
CA GLU A 94 20.91 10.47 3.35
C GLU A 94 20.50 11.34 4.54
N ILE A 95 20.80 12.64 4.49
CA ILE A 95 20.40 13.59 5.53
C ILE A 95 18.92 13.87 5.48
N GLN A 96 18.36 14.04 4.29
CA GLN A 96 16.93 14.26 4.11
C GLN A 96 16.11 13.09 4.65
N ILE A 97 16.49 11.85 4.31
CA ILE A 97 15.84 10.63 4.81
C ILE A 97 15.99 10.53 6.33
N THR A 98 17.16 10.83 6.86
CA THR A 98 17.38 10.82 8.32
C THR A 98 16.47 11.81 9.04
N LEU A 99 16.31 13.02 8.51
CA LEU A 99 15.40 14.03 9.04
C LEU A 99 13.94 13.60 8.93
N ARG A 100 13.52 13.05 7.76
CA ARG A 100 12.16 12.51 7.56
C ARG A 100 11.84 11.39 8.55
N LEU A 101 12.76 10.43 8.76
CA LEU A 101 12.60 9.35 9.73
C LEU A 101 12.46 9.86 11.17
N GLY A 102 13.32 10.79 11.58
CA GLY A 102 13.24 11.42 12.90
C GLY A 102 11.94 12.21 13.08
N ALA A 103 11.59 13.03 12.10
CA ALA A 103 10.38 13.84 12.12
C ALA A 103 9.11 12.98 12.17
N PHE A 104 9.03 11.93 11.34
CA PHE A 104 7.88 11.02 11.34
C PHE A 104 7.68 10.35 12.70
N GLN A 105 8.75 9.86 13.33
CA GLN A 105 8.67 9.26 14.65
C GLN A 105 8.19 10.25 15.72
N ILE A 106 8.68 11.49 15.68
CA ILE A 106 8.31 12.53 16.65
C ILE A 106 6.84 12.96 16.48
N LEU A 107 6.35 13.07 15.23
CA LEU A 107 5.06 13.65 14.93
C LEU A 107 3.92 12.63 14.86
N HIS A 108 4.23 11.36 14.54
CA HIS A 108 3.23 10.36 14.19
C HIS A 108 3.37 9.03 14.94
N MET A 109 4.32 8.91 15.89
CA MET A 109 4.54 7.65 16.63
C MET A 109 4.59 7.90 18.14
N ASP A 110 3.44 7.98 18.79
CA ASP A 110 3.30 8.34 20.21
C ASP A 110 4.06 7.44 21.18
N ARG A 111 4.35 6.19 20.78
CA ARG A 111 5.06 5.23 21.61
C ARG A 111 6.58 5.35 21.55
N ILE A 112 7.10 6.16 20.62
CA ILE A 112 8.54 6.39 20.48
C ILE A 112 8.88 7.69 21.18
N PRO A 113 9.69 7.66 22.26
CA PRO A 113 10.14 8.89 22.90
C PRO A 113 10.89 9.77 21.90
N ALA A 114 10.55 11.06 21.84
CA ALA A 114 11.21 12.01 20.93
C ALA A 114 12.73 12.03 21.07
N ARG A 115 13.24 11.87 22.32
CA ARG A 115 14.68 11.78 22.58
C ARG A 115 15.33 10.59 21.86
N ALA A 116 14.70 9.41 21.90
CA ALA A 116 15.21 8.22 21.24
C ALA A 116 15.23 8.40 19.71
N ALA A 117 14.16 8.97 19.14
CA ALA A 117 14.08 9.29 17.71
C ALA A 117 15.21 10.26 17.29
N ILE A 118 15.50 11.28 18.11
CA ILE A 118 16.56 12.26 17.84
C ILE A 118 17.94 11.59 17.92
N ASP A 119 18.21 10.87 19.01
CA ASP A 119 19.53 10.28 19.27
C ASP A 119 19.89 9.26 18.17
N GLU A 120 18.96 8.38 17.78
CA GLU A 120 19.18 7.42 16.69
C GLU A 120 19.30 8.10 15.31
N SER A 121 18.55 9.18 15.04
CA SER A 121 18.69 9.93 13.79
C SER A 121 20.06 10.62 13.68
N VAL A 122 20.56 11.17 14.78
CA VAL A 122 21.91 11.75 14.85
C VAL A 122 22.96 10.70 14.55
N GLU A 123 22.79 9.49 15.07
CA GLU A 123 23.72 8.38 14.83
C GLU A 123 23.63 7.85 13.40
N LEU A 124 22.41 7.78 12.82
CA LEU A 124 22.21 7.46 11.39
C LEU A 124 22.97 8.42 10.47
N ALA A 125 22.88 9.74 10.72
CA ALA A 125 23.62 10.72 9.95
C ALA A 125 25.14 10.50 10.01
N LYS A 126 25.67 10.14 11.18
CA LYS A 126 27.11 9.85 11.34
C LYS A 126 27.53 8.58 10.61
N GLN A 127 26.71 7.49 10.68
CA GLN A 127 26.98 6.22 10.01
C GLN A 127 26.87 6.33 8.49
N ALA A 128 25.96 7.20 7.99
CA ALA A 128 25.86 7.52 6.56
C ALA A 128 27.02 8.39 6.03
N GLY A 129 28.02 8.72 6.87
CA GLY A 129 29.20 9.50 6.47
C GLY A 129 29.09 11.00 6.71
N HIS A 130 27.94 11.51 7.15
CA HIS A 130 27.66 12.95 7.29
C HIS A 130 27.83 13.46 8.74
N ARG A 131 29.00 13.20 9.35
CA ARG A 131 29.28 13.61 10.75
C ARG A 131 29.06 15.10 11.00
N PHE A 132 29.40 15.96 10.03
CA PHE A 132 29.23 17.41 10.14
C PHE A 132 27.77 17.83 10.17
N ALA A 133 26.88 17.10 9.51
CA ALA A 133 25.44 17.38 9.49
C ALA A 133 24.71 16.91 10.76
N SER A 134 25.34 16.08 11.61
CA SER A 134 24.72 15.53 12.81
C SER A 134 24.24 16.59 13.81
N GLY A 135 24.96 17.71 13.92
CA GLY A 135 24.56 18.86 14.74
C GLY A 135 23.29 19.56 14.20
N MET A 136 23.17 19.71 12.89
CA MET A 136 21.98 20.23 12.24
C MET A 136 20.78 19.30 12.42
N VAL A 137 20.94 17.99 12.20
CA VAL A 137 19.89 16.98 12.42
C VAL A 137 19.35 17.09 13.85
N ASN A 138 20.23 17.11 14.86
CA ASN A 138 19.83 17.29 16.26
C ASN A 138 19.05 18.59 16.49
N ALA A 139 19.54 19.72 15.94
CA ALA A 139 18.92 21.02 16.16
C ALA A 139 17.52 21.11 15.52
N VAL A 140 17.37 20.58 14.29
CA VAL A 140 16.07 20.57 13.57
C VAL A 140 15.07 19.70 14.32
N LEU A 141 15.43 18.45 14.64
CA LEU A 141 14.52 17.51 15.29
C LEU A 141 14.13 17.93 16.70
N ARG A 142 15.04 18.57 17.47
CA ARG A 142 14.71 19.16 18.79
C ARG A 142 13.71 20.31 18.67
N LYS A 143 13.89 21.20 17.69
CA LYS A 143 12.92 22.29 17.43
C LYS A 143 11.55 21.71 17.03
N LEU A 144 11.53 20.65 16.21
CA LEU A 144 10.30 19.98 15.81
C LEU A 144 9.60 19.38 17.04
N ALA A 145 10.32 18.63 17.87
CA ALA A 145 9.78 18.03 19.08
C ALA A 145 9.21 19.08 20.07
N SER A 146 9.87 20.24 20.21
CA SER A 146 9.35 21.31 21.07
C SER A 146 8.07 21.97 20.55
N ARG A 147 7.83 21.96 19.22
CA ARG A 147 6.59 22.48 18.61
C ARG A 147 5.45 21.46 18.67
N ALA A 148 5.78 20.16 18.70
CA ALA A 148 4.80 19.08 18.76
C ALA A 148 4.22 18.86 20.18
N GLN A 149 4.84 19.42 21.24
CA GLN A 149 4.32 19.34 22.60
C GLN A 149 3.21 20.38 22.82
N PRO A 150 2.04 20.03 23.39
CA PRO A 150 1.01 20.98 23.78
C PRO A 150 1.59 22.06 24.70
N ALA A 151 1.16 23.31 24.52
CA ALA A 151 1.66 24.46 25.31
C ALA A 151 1.48 24.29 26.84
N GLU A 152 0.53 23.48 27.28
CA GLU A 152 0.27 23.17 28.69
C GLU A 152 1.38 22.34 29.35
N ALA A 153 2.05 21.45 28.63
CA ALA A 153 3.15 20.63 29.17
C ALA A 153 4.43 21.47 29.45
N VAL A 154 4.61 22.56 28.72
CA VAL A 154 5.77 23.46 28.89
C VAL A 154 5.63 24.35 30.14
N SER A 155 4.40 24.67 30.54
CA SER A 155 4.14 25.47 31.74
C SER A 155 4.39 24.69 33.03
N ALA A 156 4.08 23.40 33.04
CA ALA A 156 4.30 22.54 34.21
C ALA A 156 5.79 22.26 34.50
N LEU A 157 6.64 22.30 33.46
CA LEU A 157 8.10 22.05 33.61
C LEU A 157 8.89 23.29 34.06
N LYS A 158 8.33 24.50 33.94
CA LYS A 158 8.99 25.74 34.37
C LYS A 158 8.81 26.07 35.86
N GLY A 159 7.95 25.33 36.57
CA GLY A 159 7.62 25.58 37.98
C GLY A 159 8.43 24.78 39.01
N HIS A 160 9.21 23.78 38.60
CA HIS A 160 9.97 22.95 39.54
C HIS A 160 11.46 22.99 39.20
N GLY A 161 12.22 23.68 40.07
CA GLY A 161 13.68 23.68 40.02
C GLY A 161 14.21 22.25 40.19
N PHE A 162 14.80 21.71 39.14
CA PHE A 162 15.42 20.38 39.17
C PHE A 162 16.66 20.40 40.05
N SER A 163 16.57 19.80 41.24
CA SER A 163 17.70 19.45 42.07
C SER A 163 18.52 18.33 41.38
N ARG A 164 19.82 18.44 41.43
CA ARG A 164 20.88 17.56 40.85
C ARG A 164 20.83 16.08 41.27
N ALA A 165 19.84 15.68 42.08
CA ALA A 165 19.70 14.32 42.61
C ALA A 165 18.92 13.35 41.69
N ALA A 166 18.23 13.83 40.63
CA ALA A 166 17.37 13.00 39.75
C ALA A 166 18.11 12.35 38.55
N GLU A 167 19.40 12.64 38.36
CA GLU A 167 20.18 12.12 37.22
C GLU A 167 20.66 10.65 37.32
N ARG A 168 20.37 9.96 38.45
CA ARG A 168 20.88 8.59 38.66
C ARG A 168 19.88 7.44 38.46
N THR A 169 18.60 7.72 38.17
CA THR A 169 17.57 6.67 38.12
C THR A 169 16.90 6.45 36.74
N TYR A 170 17.37 7.10 35.69
CA TYR A 170 16.75 6.97 34.35
C TYR A 170 17.58 6.14 33.33
N GLY A 171 18.55 5.34 33.80
CA GLY A 171 19.38 4.50 32.95
C GLY A 171 18.77 3.14 32.56
N ASP A 172 17.85 2.60 33.35
CA ASP A 172 17.41 1.20 33.20
C ASP A 172 15.96 0.99 32.78
N GLY A 173 15.13 2.04 32.68
CA GLY A 173 13.70 1.91 32.39
C GLY A 173 13.33 1.62 30.93
N ALA A 174 14.15 2.04 29.99
CA ALA A 174 13.86 1.87 28.56
C ALA A 174 14.17 0.45 28.04
N SER A 175 15.13 -0.23 28.66
CA SER A 175 15.51 -1.62 28.35
C SER A 175 14.51 -2.63 28.96
N GLN A 176 13.94 -2.32 30.12
CA GLN A 176 13.02 -3.23 30.82
C GLN A 176 11.59 -3.20 30.25
N ALA A 177 11.19 -2.15 29.54
CA ALA A 177 9.90 -2.12 28.85
C ALA A 177 9.87 -3.00 27.59
N ALA A 178 11.05 -3.35 27.05
CA ALA A 178 11.19 -4.28 25.93
C ALA A 178 11.31 -5.75 26.38
N GLU A 179 11.69 -5.99 27.64
CA GLU A 179 11.93 -7.35 28.18
C GLU A 179 10.70 -7.99 28.87
N LYS A 180 9.60 -7.24 29.07
CA LYS A 180 8.37 -7.78 29.70
C LYS A 180 7.29 -8.17 28.69
N LEU A 181 7.67 -8.56 27.48
CA LEU A 181 6.78 -9.25 26.55
C LEU A 181 7.12 -10.74 26.60
N ASP A 182 6.21 -11.51 27.16
CA ASP A 182 6.27 -12.94 27.42
C ASP A 182 6.71 -13.74 26.18
N PRO A 183 7.69 -14.65 26.27
CA PRO A 183 8.20 -15.39 25.12
C PRO A 183 7.31 -16.59 24.69
N GLU A 184 6.18 -16.83 25.33
CA GLU A 184 5.30 -17.95 25.00
C GLU A 184 3.92 -17.48 24.52
N GLY A 185 3.82 -17.00 23.31
CA GLY A 185 2.54 -16.69 22.68
C GLY A 185 2.72 -15.97 21.37
N GLY A 186 2.68 -16.70 20.27
CA GLY A 186 2.65 -16.14 18.91
C GLY A 186 1.38 -15.33 18.67
N GLY A 187 1.28 -14.16 19.30
CA GLY A 187 0.18 -13.21 19.13
C GLY A 187 0.65 -12.01 18.37
N GLY A 188 0.07 -11.77 17.20
CA GLY A 188 0.24 -10.55 16.44
C GLY A 188 0.01 -9.33 17.32
N PHE A 189 0.91 -8.37 17.24
CA PHE A 189 0.91 -7.17 18.05
C PHE A 189 -0.32 -6.31 17.72
N ASN A 190 -1.35 -6.36 18.58
CA ASN A 190 -2.53 -5.52 18.49
C ASN A 190 -2.59 -4.56 19.68
N PRO A 191 -2.12 -3.32 19.56
CA PRO A 191 -2.24 -2.35 20.64
C PRO A 191 -3.67 -1.81 20.74
N ARG A 192 -4.36 -2.11 21.81
CA ARG A 192 -5.64 -1.48 22.17
C ARG A 192 -5.42 0.01 22.40
N ILE A 193 -5.96 0.85 21.51
CA ILE A 193 -6.09 2.29 21.69
C ILE A 193 -7.58 2.58 21.87
N LYS A 194 -7.94 3.30 22.94
CA LYS A 194 -9.31 3.79 23.13
C LYS A 194 -9.63 4.83 22.05
N PRO A 195 -10.80 4.78 21.39
CA PRO A 195 -11.18 5.77 20.40
C PRO A 195 -11.47 7.11 21.08
N THR A 196 -10.85 8.19 20.62
CA THR A 196 -11.37 9.53 20.82
C THR A 196 -12.46 9.78 19.77
N GLU A 197 -13.56 10.36 20.20
CA GLU A 197 -14.73 10.65 19.36
C GLU A 197 -14.33 11.47 18.14
N SER A 198 -14.56 10.90 16.96
CA SER A 198 -14.31 11.57 15.69
C SER A 198 -15.52 12.40 15.27
N THR A 199 -15.29 13.65 14.93
CA THR A 199 -16.27 14.56 14.31
C THR A 199 -16.85 13.93 13.04
N PRO A 200 -18.18 13.99 12.81
CA PRO A 200 -18.78 13.34 11.65
C PRO A 200 -18.38 14.05 10.35
N ALA A 201 -17.82 13.31 9.41
CA ALA A 201 -17.64 13.77 8.04
C ALA A 201 -19.02 13.96 7.40
N LEU A 202 -19.26 15.16 6.87
CA LEU A 202 -20.46 15.49 6.08
C LEU A 202 -20.47 14.65 4.80
N VAL A 203 -21.52 13.89 4.62
CA VAL A 203 -21.78 13.09 3.41
C VAL A 203 -22.37 14.01 2.36
N ALA A 204 -21.67 14.21 1.23
CA ALA A 204 -22.30 14.73 0.03
C ALA A 204 -23.29 13.68 -0.52
N GLU A 205 -24.49 14.11 -0.90
CA GLU A 205 -25.48 13.24 -1.57
C GLU A 205 -24.92 12.75 -2.91
N GLY A 206 -24.41 11.52 -2.90
CA GLY A 206 -23.71 10.88 -4.02
C GLY A 206 -22.77 9.80 -3.52
N SER A 207 -23.32 8.71 -2.98
CA SER A 207 -22.71 7.36 -2.86
C SER A 207 -21.40 7.16 -2.07
N PHE A 208 -21.02 8.04 -1.14
CA PHE A 208 -20.00 7.71 -0.16
C PHE A 208 -20.66 7.26 1.14
N THR A 209 -20.89 5.94 1.30
CA THR A 209 -21.34 5.39 2.56
C THR A 209 -20.23 5.45 3.61
N ARG A 210 -20.60 5.90 4.79
CA ARG A 210 -19.79 5.97 6.01
C ARG A 210 -18.92 4.74 6.18
N ILE A 211 -17.61 4.89 6.10
CA ILE A 211 -16.67 3.86 6.54
C ILE A 211 -16.86 3.70 8.05
N SER A 212 -17.34 2.53 8.46
CA SER A 212 -17.47 2.18 9.88
C SER A 212 -16.08 2.16 10.51
N SER A 213 -15.78 3.14 11.36
CA SER A 213 -14.50 3.37 12.02
C SER A 213 -14.19 2.37 13.16
N LYS A 214 -14.60 1.12 13.07
CA LYS A 214 -14.44 0.13 14.15
C LYS A 214 -13.26 -0.83 13.97
N THR A 215 -12.31 -0.55 13.11
CA THR A 215 -11.07 -1.33 13.01
C THR A 215 -9.91 -0.51 13.57
N PRO A 216 -9.37 -0.82 14.75
CA PRO A 216 -8.18 -0.18 15.25
C PRO A 216 -6.96 -0.81 14.55
N SER A 217 -6.55 -0.30 13.38
CA SER A 217 -5.24 -0.59 12.86
C SER A 217 -4.21 0.29 13.59
N PHE A 218 -3.00 -0.23 13.79
CA PHE A 218 -1.84 0.52 14.31
C PHE A 218 -1.66 1.89 13.61
N PHE A 219 -2.11 2.01 12.36
CA PHE A 219 -2.05 3.21 11.54
C PHE A 219 -3.27 4.14 11.67
N ALA A 220 -4.37 3.71 12.27
CA ALA A 220 -5.48 4.62 12.58
C ALA A 220 -5.07 5.67 13.63
N ALA A 221 -4.01 5.42 14.40
CA ALA A 221 -3.42 6.39 15.33
C ALA A 221 -2.54 7.45 14.64
N CYS A 222 -2.28 7.32 13.34
CA CYS A 222 -1.57 8.33 12.56
C CYS A 222 -2.50 9.40 11.96
N LEU A 223 -3.74 9.50 12.44
CA LEU A 223 -4.63 10.61 12.13
C LEU A 223 -4.01 11.89 12.67
N ALA A 224 -4.16 12.98 11.93
CA ALA A 224 -3.49 14.26 12.13
C ALA A 224 -3.42 14.65 13.62
N PRO A 225 -2.23 15.02 14.14
CA PRO A 225 -2.12 15.57 15.48
C PRO A 225 -2.96 16.86 15.60
N GLU A 226 -3.40 17.18 16.80
CA GLU A 226 -4.08 18.46 17.12
C GLU A 226 -3.29 19.63 16.48
N GLY A 227 -3.94 20.35 15.57
CA GLY A 227 -3.29 21.33 14.69
C GLY A 227 -3.38 20.97 13.21
N SER A 228 -4.49 20.34 12.78
CA SER A 228 -4.79 20.09 11.37
C SER A 228 -4.69 21.40 10.58
N LEU A 229 -3.94 21.35 9.46
CA LEU A 229 -3.97 22.45 8.50
C LEU A 229 -5.37 22.57 7.89
N PRO A 230 -5.81 23.78 7.55
CA PRO A 230 -7.11 23.97 6.90
C PRO A 230 -7.15 23.19 5.57
N GLU A 231 -8.32 22.66 5.24
CA GLU A 231 -8.61 21.96 3.97
C GLU A 231 -9.70 22.71 3.20
N GLU A 232 -9.49 24.01 3.01
CA GLU A 232 -10.48 24.91 2.40
C GLU A 232 -10.32 25.01 0.87
N SER A 233 -9.12 24.68 0.39
CA SER A 233 -8.78 24.65 -1.04
C SER A 233 -8.03 23.37 -1.42
N PRO A 234 -7.95 23.02 -2.72
CA PRO A 234 -7.13 21.89 -3.18
C PRO A 234 -5.66 22.00 -2.75
N ALA A 235 -5.10 23.22 -2.70
CA ALA A 235 -3.71 23.44 -2.29
C ALA A 235 -3.52 23.21 -0.78
N ASP A 236 -4.45 23.67 0.05
CA ASP A 236 -4.43 23.43 1.50
C ASP A 236 -4.60 21.94 1.79
N LEU A 237 -5.55 21.29 1.13
CA LEU A 237 -5.78 19.85 1.21
C LEU A 237 -4.52 19.06 0.82
N ALA A 238 -3.87 19.45 -0.28
CA ALA A 238 -2.65 18.80 -0.76
C ALA A 238 -1.54 18.83 0.31
N LEU A 239 -1.32 19.97 0.94
CA LEU A 239 -0.33 20.09 2.01
C LEU A 239 -0.77 19.35 3.29
N ALA A 240 -2.03 19.51 3.70
CA ALA A 240 -2.57 18.87 4.90
C ALA A 240 -2.47 17.35 4.83
N GLN A 241 -2.80 16.79 3.67
CA GLN A 241 -2.81 15.34 3.40
C GLN A 241 -1.57 14.85 2.66
N ALA A 242 -0.51 15.65 2.57
CA ALA A 242 0.78 15.30 1.95
C ALA A 242 0.66 14.68 0.56
N HIS A 243 -0.15 15.28 -0.31
CA HIS A 243 -0.28 14.93 -1.73
C HIS A 243 0.32 16.01 -2.63
N PRO A 244 0.74 15.69 -3.87
CA PRO A 244 1.15 16.70 -4.83
C PRO A 244 -0.02 17.64 -5.17
N ALA A 245 0.21 18.96 -5.14
CA ALA A 245 -0.85 19.94 -5.39
C ALA A 245 -1.51 19.75 -6.77
N TRP A 246 -0.72 19.51 -7.82
CA TRP A 246 -1.23 19.30 -9.18
C TRP A 246 -2.20 18.10 -9.26
N LEU A 247 -1.96 17.04 -8.47
CA LEU A 247 -2.80 15.84 -8.46
C LEU A 247 -4.13 16.11 -7.74
N VAL A 248 -4.09 16.82 -6.60
CA VAL A 248 -5.30 17.17 -5.83
C VAL A 248 -6.16 18.18 -6.59
N GLU A 249 -5.55 19.19 -7.22
CA GLU A 249 -6.24 20.15 -8.10
C GLU A 249 -6.96 19.43 -9.24
N ARG A 250 -6.26 18.46 -9.85
CA ARG A 250 -6.80 17.64 -10.92
C ARG A 250 -7.99 16.79 -10.45
N TRP A 251 -7.87 16.09 -9.34
CA TRP A 251 -8.97 15.31 -8.78
C TRP A 251 -10.16 16.17 -8.37
N ALA A 252 -9.91 17.36 -7.81
CA ALA A 252 -10.96 18.31 -7.49
C ALA A 252 -11.71 18.79 -8.75
N ALA A 253 -11.02 18.98 -9.87
CA ALA A 253 -11.63 19.34 -11.14
C ALA A 253 -12.42 18.18 -11.78
N LEU A 254 -11.92 16.93 -11.69
CA LEU A 254 -12.53 15.75 -12.30
C LEU A 254 -13.69 15.17 -11.49
N TYR A 255 -13.55 15.11 -10.18
CA TYR A 255 -14.46 14.38 -9.29
C TYR A 255 -15.18 15.28 -8.27
N GLY A 256 -14.84 16.57 -8.24
CA GLY A 256 -15.29 17.50 -7.20
C GLY A 256 -14.41 17.48 -5.94
N PHE A 257 -14.45 18.59 -5.18
CA PHE A 257 -13.55 18.80 -4.04
C PHE A 257 -13.76 17.77 -2.92
N GLU A 258 -15.01 17.40 -2.61
CA GLU A 258 -15.32 16.40 -1.58
C GLU A 258 -14.78 15.01 -1.92
N ALA A 259 -14.88 14.61 -3.19
CA ALA A 259 -14.28 13.36 -3.65
C ALA A 259 -12.74 13.43 -3.57
N ALA A 260 -12.12 14.53 -3.99
CA ALA A 260 -10.69 14.74 -3.86
C ALA A 260 -10.23 14.67 -2.40
N ARG A 261 -11.01 15.23 -1.47
CA ARG A 261 -10.76 15.13 -0.03
C ARG A 261 -10.81 13.68 0.44
N ALA A 262 -11.83 12.94 0.06
CA ALA A 262 -11.97 11.51 0.40
C ALA A 262 -10.80 10.69 -0.15
N LEU A 263 -10.38 10.93 -1.40
CA LEU A 263 -9.21 10.28 -2.03
C LEU A 263 -7.92 10.57 -1.27
N CYS A 264 -7.69 11.82 -0.90
CA CYS A 264 -6.51 12.20 -0.12
C CYS A 264 -6.50 11.55 1.27
N HIS A 265 -7.61 11.56 1.98
CA HIS A 265 -7.74 10.89 3.28
C HIS A 265 -7.51 9.38 3.17
N HIS A 266 -8.12 8.72 2.16
CA HIS A 266 -7.89 7.29 1.92
C HIS A 266 -6.42 7.00 1.62
N GLY A 267 -5.75 7.83 0.83
CA GLY A 267 -4.32 7.71 0.53
C GLY A 267 -3.41 7.78 1.76
N GLN A 268 -3.86 8.34 2.88
CA GLN A 268 -3.13 8.39 4.15
C GLN A 268 -3.40 7.20 5.07
N ILE A 269 -4.45 6.44 4.82
CA ILE A 269 -4.78 5.25 5.61
C ILE A 269 -4.04 4.05 5.03
N GLN A 270 -3.56 3.15 5.90
CA GLN A 270 -3.09 1.86 5.44
C GLN A 270 -4.30 1.02 5.02
N PRO A 271 -4.37 0.58 3.76
CA PRO A 271 -5.47 -0.25 3.30
C PRO A 271 -5.58 -1.53 4.10
N VAL A 272 -6.80 -1.98 4.32
CA VAL A 272 -7.08 -3.25 5.00
C VAL A 272 -6.45 -4.38 4.20
N LEU A 273 -5.80 -5.31 4.91
CA LEU A 273 -5.31 -6.53 4.29
C LEU A 273 -6.49 -7.42 3.94
N THR A 274 -6.69 -7.65 2.65
CA THR A 274 -7.78 -8.49 2.15
C THR A 274 -7.23 -9.79 1.58
N ILE A 275 -7.93 -10.88 1.84
CA ILE A 275 -7.62 -12.20 1.32
C ILE A 275 -8.77 -12.71 0.43
N HIS A 276 -8.41 -13.50 -0.56
CA HIS A 276 -9.32 -14.34 -1.32
C HIS A 276 -9.31 -15.74 -0.73
N LEU A 277 -10.45 -16.24 -0.28
CA LEU A 277 -10.62 -17.61 0.17
C LEU A 277 -10.95 -18.49 -1.05
N GLN A 278 -10.03 -19.35 -1.44
CA GLN A 278 -10.25 -20.37 -2.45
C GLN A 278 -11.05 -21.55 -1.86
N ASP A 279 -10.76 -21.87 -0.61
CA ASP A 279 -11.45 -22.89 0.17
C ASP A 279 -12.12 -22.24 1.39
N PRO A 280 -13.46 -22.21 1.45
CA PRO A 280 -14.20 -21.65 2.58
C PRO A 280 -13.82 -22.25 3.95
N SER A 281 -13.41 -23.54 3.99
CA SER A 281 -13.00 -24.22 5.22
C SER A 281 -11.73 -23.60 5.84
N ALA A 282 -10.92 -22.90 5.06
CA ALA A 282 -9.75 -22.20 5.56
C ALA A 282 -10.12 -21.08 6.56
N ALA A 283 -11.35 -20.53 6.50
CA ALA A 283 -11.78 -19.51 7.45
C ALA A 283 -11.90 -20.06 8.88
N GLU A 284 -12.38 -21.28 9.04
CA GLU A 284 -12.49 -21.94 10.36
C GLU A 284 -11.11 -22.27 10.94
N GLU A 285 -10.18 -22.73 10.09
CA GLU A 285 -8.79 -22.98 10.49
C GLU A 285 -8.10 -21.70 10.96
N LEU A 286 -8.28 -20.60 10.21
CA LEU A 286 -7.72 -19.29 10.57
C LEU A 286 -8.30 -18.79 11.90
N ALA A 287 -9.61 -18.95 12.11
CA ALA A 287 -10.27 -18.59 13.38
C ALA A 287 -9.73 -19.42 14.54
N ALA A 288 -9.53 -20.72 14.35
CA ALA A 288 -8.92 -21.61 15.36
C ALA A 288 -7.46 -21.23 15.68
N ALA A 289 -6.73 -20.66 14.71
CA ALA A 289 -5.39 -20.10 14.90
C ALA A 289 -5.39 -18.68 15.50
N GLY A 290 -6.56 -18.14 15.92
CA GLY A 290 -6.68 -16.81 16.52
C GLY A 290 -6.65 -15.65 15.51
N ILE A 291 -6.76 -15.94 14.21
CA ILE A 291 -6.81 -14.92 13.15
C ILE A 291 -8.27 -14.48 12.99
N GLN A 292 -8.51 -13.18 13.15
CA GLN A 292 -9.86 -12.61 13.05
C GLN A 292 -10.10 -12.09 11.64
N LEU A 293 -11.17 -12.57 11.03
CA LEU A 293 -11.62 -12.17 9.70
C LEU A 293 -13.00 -11.50 9.77
N GLN A 294 -13.24 -10.59 8.83
CA GLN A 294 -14.57 -10.04 8.53
C GLN A 294 -14.91 -10.31 7.07
N PRO A 295 -16.19 -10.43 6.70
CA PRO A 295 -16.59 -10.47 5.29
C PRO A 295 -16.05 -9.28 4.51
N GLY A 296 -15.75 -9.49 3.23
CA GLY A 296 -15.49 -8.40 2.30
C GLY A 296 -16.75 -7.54 2.09
N GLU A 297 -16.58 -6.41 1.44
CA GLU A 297 -17.68 -5.48 1.16
C GLU A 297 -18.49 -5.87 -0.10
N LEU A 298 -17.90 -6.66 -0.98
CA LEU A 298 -18.45 -7.00 -2.29
C LEU A 298 -18.59 -8.52 -2.47
N LEU A 299 -17.46 -9.24 -2.41
CA LEU A 299 -17.34 -10.62 -2.84
C LEU A 299 -17.50 -11.62 -1.69
N ALA A 300 -18.29 -12.68 -1.94
CA ALA A 300 -18.50 -13.74 -0.95
C ALA A 300 -17.20 -14.50 -0.58
N CYS A 301 -16.20 -14.53 -1.47
CA CYS A 301 -14.90 -15.16 -1.22
C CYS A 301 -13.88 -14.21 -0.56
N ALA A 302 -14.15 -12.91 -0.51
CA ALA A 302 -13.24 -11.94 0.10
C ALA A 302 -13.41 -11.88 1.61
N ARG A 303 -12.27 -11.73 2.32
CA ARG A 303 -12.24 -11.47 3.76
C ARG A 303 -11.24 -10.39 4.09
N ALA A 304 -11.65 -9.46 4.92
CA ALA A 304 -10.78 -8.48 5.54
C ALA A 304 -10.11 -9.09 6.78
N VAL A 305 -8.80 -8.96 6.90
CA VAL A 305 -8.03 -9.44 8.06
C VAL A 305 -8.05 -8.36 9.13
N VAL A 306 -8.72 -8.64 10.24
CA VAL A 306 -8.85 -7.71 11.38
C VAL A 306 -7.63 -7.81 12.29
N SER A 307 -7.17 -9.04 12.56
CA SER A 307 -5.99 -9.30 13.39
C SER A 307 -5.41 -10.68 13.11
N GLY A 308 -4.14 -10.87 13.49
CA GLY A 308 -3.41 -12.12 13.33
C GLY A 308 -2.49 -12.16 12.11
N ASP A 309 -1.62 -13.16 12.05
CA ASP A 309 -0.68 -13.38 10.94
C ASP A 309 -1.20 -14.44 9.98
N VAL A 310 -1.85 -14.00 8.90
CA VAL A 310 -2.37 -14.88 7.85
C VAL A 310 -1.23 -15.57 7.08
N THR A 311 -0.11 -14.87 6.87
CA THR A 311 1.01 -15.39 6.05
C THR A 311 1.74 -16.54 6.72
N GLY A 312 1.72 -16.58 8.05
CA GLY A 312 2.22 -17.69 8.87
C GLY A 312 1.29 -18.89 8.95
N SER A 313 0.06 -18.84 8.41
CA SER A 313 -0.93 -19.92 8.51
C SER A 313 -0.62 -21.10 7.57
N ALA A 314 -1.10 -22.30 7.92
CA ALA A 314 -1.01 -23.47 7.04
C ALA A 314 -1.90 -23.31 5.80
N ALA A 315 -3.05 -22.63 5.93
CA ALA A 315 -3.94 -22.32 4.83
C ALA A 315 -3.26 -21.46 3.75
N PHE A 316 -2.48 -20.44 4.15
CA PHE A 316 -1.73 -19.60 3.22
C PHE A 316 -0.60 -20.39 2.54
N ARG A 317 0.22 -21.13 3.31
CA ARG A 317 1.29 -21.97 2.75
C ARG A 317 0.78 -23.09 1.84
N GLY A 318 -0.42 -23.60 2.12
CA GLY A 318 -1.11 -24.60 1.32
C GLY A 318 -1.84 -24.05 0.09
N GLY A 319 -1.78 -22.74 -0.18
CA GLY A 319 -2.41 -22.11 -1.34
C GLY A 319 -3.94 -22.06 -1.29
N ARG A 320 -4.58 -22.35 -0.13
CA ARG A 320 -6.04 -22.32 0.03
C ARG A 320 -6.63 -20.91 0.20
N LEU A 321 -5.75 -19.94 0.34
CA LEU A 321 -6.08 -18.53 0.31
C LEU A 321 -4.91 -17.71 -0.27
N ARG A 322 -5.18 -16.50 -0.71
CA ARG A 322 -4.16 -15.57 -1.21
C ARG A 322 -4.45 -14.13 -0.79
N LEU A 323 -3.39 -13.34 -0.67
CA LEU A 323 -3.49 -11.90 -0.42
C LEU A 323 -3.85 -11.20 -1.74
N GLN A 324 -5.00 -10.53 -1.78
CA GLN A 324 -5.44 -9.78 -2.95
C GLN A 324 -6.47 -8.74 -2.54
N ASP A 325 -6.32 -7.51 -3.02
CA ASP A 325 -7.34 -6.46 -2.86
C ASP A 325 -8.69 -6.89 -3.46
N GLU A 326 -9.79 -6.54 -2.80
CA GLU A 326 -11.12 -7.01 -3.18
C GLU A 326 -11.55 -6.44 -4.54
N GLY A 327 -11.19 -5.19 -4.87
CA GLY A 327 -11.43 -4.61 -6.20
C GLY A 327 -10.65 -5.35 -7.28
N SER A 328 -9.39 -5.75 -6.99
CA SER A 328 -8.61 -6.58 -7.90
C SER A 328 -9.20 -7.99 -8.09
N GLN A 329 -9.82 -8.58 -7.05
CA GLN A 329 -10.57 -9.83 -7.18
C GLN A 329 -11.79 -9.63 -8.07
N LEU A 330 -12.56 -8.54 -7.86
CA LEU A 330 -13.76 -8.22 -8.62
C LEU A 330 -13.49 -8.12 -10.13
N ILE A 331 -12.37 -7.51 -10.53
CA ILE A 331 -11.98 -7.42 -11.95
C ILE A 331 -11.89 -8.81 -12.58
N ALA A 332 -11.21 -9.74 -11.93
CA ALA A 332 -11.06 -11.10 -12.44
C ALA A 332 -12.37 -11.90 -12.42
N GLU A 333 -13.21 -11.71 -11.40
CA GLU A 333 -14.55 -12.31 -11.34
C GLU A 333 -15.46 -11.78 -12.44
N LEU A 334 -15.46 -10.46 -12.71
CA LEU A 334 -16.21 -9.86 -13.83
C LEU A 334 -15.69 -10.37 -15.17
N ALA A 335 -14.39 -10.52 -15.35
CA ALA A 335 -13.82 -11.09 -16.57
C ALA A 335 -14.28 -12.55 -16.76
N ALA A 336 -14.36 -13.31 -15.67
CA ALA A 336 -14.78 -14.71 -15.68
C ALA A 336 -16.30 -14.93 -15.57
N ALA A 337 -17.11 -13.86 -15.52
CA ALA A 337 -18.57 -13.95 -15.35
C ALA A 337 -19.26 -14.84 -16.39
N ASN A 338 -18.70 -14.89 -17.58
CA ASN A 338 -19.15 -15.79 -18.65
C ASN A 338 -18.05 -16.79 -19.01
N PRO A 339 -18.39 -18.08 -19.24
CA PRO A 339 -17.42 -19.11 -19.56
C PRO A 339 -16.58 -18.80 -20.80
N ALA A 340 -15.31 -19.19 -20.76
CA ALA A 340 -14.37 -19.10 -21.88
C ALA A 340 -13.52 -20.38 -21.95
N GLN A 341 -13.06 -20.75 -23.16
CA GLN A 341 -12.24 -21.95 -23.37
C GLN A 341 -10.78 -21.59 -23.65
N ARG A 342 -10.53 -20.45 -24.27
CA ARG A 342 -9.19 -19.93 -24.54
C ARG A 342 -9.09 -18.51 -24.01
N ILE A 343 -8.23 -18.33 -23.03
CA ILE A 343 -8.09 -17.07 -22.30
C ILE A 343 -6.65 -16.54 -22.44
N LEU A 344 -6.52 -15.26 -22.69
CA LEU A 344 -5.24 -14.52 -22.58
C LEU A 344 -5.31 -13.57 -21.39
N ASP A 345 -4.31 -13.67 -20.51
CA ASP A 345 -4.00 -12.62 -19.52
C ASP A 345 -2.73 -11.89 -20.02
N SER A 346 -2.90 -10.70 -20.57
CA SER A 346 -1.84 -10.02 -21.33
C SER A 346 -0.78 -9.36 -20.46
N CYS A 347 -1.07 -9.11 -19.16
CA CYS A 347 -0.18 -8.48 -18.19
C CYS A 347 -0.28 -9.19 -16.84
N ALA A 348 -0.03 -10.50 -16.84
CA ALA A 348 -0.49 -11.43 -15.82
C ALA A 348 0.18 -11.29 -14.43
N ALA A 349 1.43 -10.84 -14.35
CA ALA A 349 2.15 -10.85 -13.07
C ALA A 349 1.55 -9.88 -12.02
N PRO A 350 1.41 -10.32 -10.79
CA PRO A 350 1.99 -11.52 -10.16
C PRO A 350 1.13 -12.79 -10.25
N GLY A 351 0.06 -12.85 -11.05
CA GLY A 351 -0.74 -14.05 -11.33
C GLY A 351 -2.04 -14.17 -10.53
N ASN A 352 -2.38 -13.25 -9.65
CA ASN A 352 -3.57 -13.35 -8.80
C ASN A 352 -4.89 -13.33 -9.62
N LYS A 353 -4.98 -12.52 -10.67
CA LYS A 353 -6.15 -12.48 -11.56
C LYS A 353 -6.20 -13.75 -12.42
N THR A 354 -5.05 -14.19 -12.95
CA THR A 354 -4.94 -15.46 -13.71
C THR A 354 -5.43 -16.66 -12.91
N LEU A 355 -5.14 -16.71 -11.60
CA LEU A 355 -5.64 -17.75 -10.69
C LEU A 355 -7.16 -17.79 -10.65
N ILE A 356 -7.82 -16.65 -10.52
CA ILE A 356 -9.30 -16.57 -10.53
C ILE A 356 -9.86 -17.01 -11.89
N LEU A 357 -9.25 -16.57 -13.00
CA LEU A 357 -9.63 -16.99 -14.33
C LEU A 357 -9.55 -18.53 -14.49
N ALA A 358 -8.47 -19.15 -14.00
CA ALA A 358 -8.26 -20.58 -14.06
C ALA A 358 -9.23 -21.38 -13.16
N GLU A 359 -9.57 -20.85 -12.00
CA GLU A 359 -10.54 -21.42 -11.06
C GLU A 359 -11.96 -21.40 -11.60
N ARG A 360 -12.35 -20.26 -12.19
CA ARG A 360 -13.71 -20.05 -12.75
C ARG A 360 -13.91 -20.76 -14.11
N ASN A 361 -12.83 -21.07 -14.82
CA ASN A 361 -12.85 -21.75 -16.11
C ASN A 361 -12.03 -23.04 -16.07
N PRO A 362 -12.48 -24.10 -15.38
CA PRO A 362 -11.67 -25.31 -15.13
C PRO A 362 -11.27 -26.08 -16.40
N SER A 363 -12.01 -25.90 -17.50
CA SER A 363 -11.72 -26.54 -18.80
C SER A 363 -10.90 -25.65 -19.74
N ALA A 364 -10.65 -24.38 -19.38
CA ALA A 364 -9.99 -23.43 -20.26
C ALA A 364 -8.47 -23.68 -20.33
N ARG A 365 -7.90 -23.32 -21.50
CA ARG A 365 -6.47 -23.09 -21.67
C ARG A 365 -6.19 -21.60 -21.55
N ILE A 366 -5.23 -21.24 -20.73
CA ILE A 366 -4.87 -19.86 -20.43
C ILE A 366 -3.44 -19.60 -20.87
N LEU A 367 -3.23 -18.52 -21.61
CA LEU A 367 -1.92 -17.95 -21.87
C LEU A 367 -1.73 -16.73 -20.94
N ALA A 368 -0.73 -16.80 -20.08
CA ALA A 368 -0.38 -15.72 -19.16
C ALA A 368 0.93 -15.09 -19.58
N CYS A 369 0.90 -13.82 -20.00
CA CYS A 369 2.05 -13.07 -20.49
C CYS A 369 2.60 -12.09 -19.45
N GLU A 370 3.91 -11.97 -19.39
CA GLU A 370 4.61 -10.94 -18.61
C GLU A 370 5.89 -10.54 -19.36
N SER A 371 6.13 -9.25 -19.49
CA SER A 371 7.29 -8.70 -20.21
C SER A 371 8.55 -8.56 -19.35
N SER A 372 8.39 -8.46 -18.02
CA SER A 372 9.51 -8.34 -17.08
C SER A 372 10.05 -9.71 -16.67
N PRO A 373 11.33 -10.03 -16.94
CA PRO A 373 11.91 -11.32 -16.52
C PRO A 373 11.83 -11.57 -15.02
N GLN A 374 12.02 -10.52 -14.20
CA GLN A 374 11.97 -10.62 -12.74
C GLN A 374 10.56 -10.98 -12.24
N ARG A 375 9.52 -10.34 -12.80
CA ARG A 375 8.12 -10.59 -12.45
C ARG A 375 7.62 -11.92 -13.02
N PHE A 376 8.15 -12.32 -14.17
CA PHE A 376 7.83 -13.59 -14.83
C PHE A 376 8.17 -14.81 -13.98
N GLU A 377 9.32 -14.81 -13.28
CA GLU A 377 9.68 -15.94 -12.42
C GLU A 377 8.66 -16.16 -11.30
N ALA A 378 8.21 -15.08 -10.64
CA ALA A 378 7.17 -15.16 -9.62
C ALA A 378 5.81 -15.61 -10.18
N LEU A 379 5.46 -15.16 -11.39
CA LEU A 379 4.25 -15.60 -12.10
C LEU A 379 4.30 -17.11 -12.38
N ARG A 380 5.41 -17.59 -12.95
CA ARG A 380 5.61 -19.00 -13.31
C ARG A 380 5.53 -19.90 -12.08
N GLU A 381 6.20 -19.53 -10.99
CA GLU A 381 6.15 -20.30 -9.74
C GLU A 381 4.72 -20.40 -9.22
N ARG A 382 3.98 -19.30 -9.23
CA ARG A 382 2.60 -19.23 -8.71
C ARG A 382 1.62 -20.07 -9.54
N LEU A 383 1.79 -20.13 -10.86
CA LEU A 383 0.86 -20.83 -11.76
C LEU A 383 1.24 -22.30 -12.02
N THR A 384 2.39 -22.75 -11.52
CA THR A 384 2.85 -24.15 -11.61
C THR A 384 1.77 -25.20 -11.25
N PRO A 385 0.91 -25.01 -10.22
CA PRO A 385 -0.11 -26.00 -9.87
C PRO A 385 -1.14 -26.30 -10.96
N PHE A 386 -1.30 -25.43 -11.96
CA PHE A 386 -2.25 -25.62 -13.05
C PHE A 386 -1.69 -26.42 -14.23
N GLY A 387 -0.40 -26.78 -14.21
CA GLY A 387 0.26 -27.59 -15.24
C GLY A 387 0.06 -27.04 -16.65
N ASP A 388 -0.19 -27.91 -17.61
CA ASP A 388 -0.33 -27.58 -19.03
C ASP A 388 -1.58 -26.73 -19.37
N ARG A 389 -2.47 -26.51 -18.41
CA ARG A 389 -3.66 -25.65 -18.62
C ARG A 389 -3.30 -24.16 -18.67
N VAL A 390 -2.23 -23.76 -17.97
CA VAL A 390 -1.79 -22.37 -17.91
C VAL A 390 -0.37 -22.28 -18.42
N GLU A 391 -0.23 -21.82 -19.67
CA GLU A 391 1.06 -21.50 -20.27
C GLU A 391 1.52 -20.12 -19.77
N CYS A 392 2.69 -20.05 -19.16
CA CYS A 392 3.34 -18.78 -18.84
C CYS A 392 4.34 -18.42 -19.93
N ARG A 393 4.26 -17.20 -20.47
CA ARG A 393 5.14 -16.73 -21.54
C ARG A 393 5.81 -15.40 -21.15
N LEU A 394 7.14 -15.40 -21.20
CA LEU A 394 7.91 -14.15 -21.09
C LEU A 394 7.84 -13.44 -22.45
N ALA A 395 6.91 -12.50 -22.58
CA ALA A 395 6.68 -11.79 -23.82
C ALA A 395 6.05 -10.41 -23.58
N ASP A 396 6.30 -9.49 -24.48
CA ASP A 396 5.52 -8.26 -24.59
C ASP A 396 4.23 -8.59 -25.36
N ALA A 397 3.08 -8.40 -24.70
CA ALA A 397 1.78 -8.73 -25.27
C ALA A 397 1.45 -7.93 -26.55
N THR A 398 2.10 -6.77 -26.76
CA THR A 398 1.92 -6.00 -28.01
C THR A 398 2.47 -6.71 -29.23
N THR A 399 3.37 -7.68 -29.06
CA THR A 399 4.08 -8.40 -30.12
C THR A 399 3.61 -9.84 -30.31
N LEU A 400 2.53 -10.24 -29.62
CA LEU A 400 1.96 -11.59 -29.77
C LEU A 400 1.47 -11.82 -31.20
N ALA A 401 1.74 -13.03 -31.72
CA ALA A 401 1.35 -13.43 -33.06
C ALA A 401 -0.06 -14.06 -33.12
N GLU A 402 -0.69 -14.29 -31.99
CA GLU A 402 -2.01 -14.91 -31.87
C GLU A 402 -3.10 -13.93 -32.27
N ASP A 403 -3.60 -14.02 -33.49
CA ASP A 403 -4.73 -13.25 -33.99
C ASP A 403 -6.03 -14.06 -33.89
N SER A 404 -7.11 -13.41 -33.41
CA SER A 404 -8.45 -14.04 -33.31
C SER A 404 -8.47 -15.41 -32.63
N ALA A 405 -7.63 -15.57 -31.60
CA ALA A 405 -7.35 -16.87 -31.00
C ALA A 405 -8.06 -17.11 -29.67
N PHE A 406 -8.51 -16.07 -28.99
CA PHE A 406 -9.03 -16.14 -27.62
C PHE A 406 -10.51 -15.76 -27.52
N ASP A 407 -11.24 -16.46 -26.64
CA ASP A 407 -12.62 -16.13 -26.29
C ASP A 407 -12.69 -14.92 -25.36
N LEU A 408 -11.68 -14.81 -24.49
CA LEU A 408 -11.54 -13.78 -23.48
C LEU A 408 -10.09 -13.29 -23.41
N VAL A 409 -9.91 -11.99 -23.40
CA VAL A 409 -8.62 -11.36 -23.08
C VAL A 409 -8.80 -10.48 -21.86
N LEU A 410 -7.98 -10.70 -20.82
CA LEU A 410 -7.82 -9.76 -19.71
C LEU A 410 -6.61 -8.88 -20.00
N ALA A 411 -6.84 -7.59 -20.13
CA ALA A 411 -5.82 -6.55 -20.29
C ALA A 411 -5.81 -5.67 -19.04
N ASP A 412 -5.24 -6.21 -17.93
CA ASP A 412 -5.00 -5.45 -16.70
C ASP A 412 -3.64 -4.73 -16.85
N VAL A 413 -3.69 -3.58 -17.50
CA VAL A 413 -2.49 -2.95 -18.06
C VAL A 413 -1.68 -2.17 -17.02
N PRO A 414 -0.34 -2.08 -17.17
CA PRO A 414 0.48 -1.20 -16.36
C PRO A 414 0.01 0.25 -16.48
N CYS A 415 -0.14 0.95 -15.37
CA CYS A 415 -0.66 2.30 -15.30
C CYS A 415 0.07 3.14 -14.23
N SER A 416 -0.34 4.40 -14.06
CA SER A 416 0.21 5.30 -13.03
C SER A 416 -0.03 4.80 -11.60
N GLY A 417 -1.08 4.00 -11.37
CA GLY A 417 -1.40 3.46 -10.05
C GLY A 417 -1.99 4.47 -9.08
N THR A 418 -2.54 5.59 -9.56
CA THR A 418 -3.08 6.66 -8.68
C THR A 418 -4.25 6.21 -7.80
N GLY A 419 -4.91 5.12 -8.15
CA GLY A 419 -5.92 4.48 -7.31
C GLY A 419 -5.37 3.70 -6.11
N THR A 420 -4.05 3.49 -6.04
CA THR A 420 -3.41 2.61 -5.03
C THR A 420 -2.48 3.35 -4.06
N LEU A 421 -2.61 4.68 -3.91
CA LEU A 421 -1.69 5.50 -3.11
C LEU A 421 -1.64 5.11 -1.63
N GLY A 422 -2.68 4.48 -1.11
CA GLY A 422 -2.68 3.92 0.25
C GLY A 422 -1.67 2.78 0.41
N ARG A 423 -1.49 1.93 -0.62
CA ARG A 423 -0.51 0.82 -0.65
C ARG A 423 0.85 1.25 -1.15
N ASN A 424 0.88 2.08 -2.18
CA ASN A 424 2.07 2.48 -2.92
C ASN A 424 2.29 4.01 -2.80
N PRO A 425 2.59 4.51 -1.58
CA PRO A 425 2.65 5.95 -1.32
C PRO A 425 3.76 6.67 -2.10
N GLU A 426 4.81 5.96 -2.55
CA GLU A 426 5.88 6.53 -3.36
C GLU A 426 5.44 7.00 -4.74
N ILE A 427 4.32 6.50 -5.27
CA ILE A 427 3.77 6.93 -6.56
C ILE A 427 3.60 8.46 -6.58
N ARG A 428 3.06 9.05 -5.50
CA ARG A 428 2.83 10.50 -5.38
C ARG A 428 4.09 11.36 -5.50
N HIS A 429 5.28 10.77 -5.28
CA HIS A 429 6.57 11.47 -5.36
C HIS A 429 7.28 11.27 -6.69
N ARG A 430 6.91 10.22 -7.43
CA ARG A 430 7.54 9.82 -8.69
C ARG A 430 6.72 10.24 -9.91
N LEU A 431 5.39 10.18 -9.79
CA LEU A 431 4.49 10.48 -10.90
C LEU A 431 4.53 11.96 -11.26
N ARG A 432 4.63 12.24 -12.55
CA ARG A 432 4.55 13.56 -13.15
C ARG A 432 3.45 13.56 -14.19
N LEU A 433 2.90 14.73 -14.48
CA LEU A 433 1.83 14.86 -15.47
C LEU A 433 2.25 14.35 -16.86
N GLU A 434 3.53 14.60 -17.23
CA GLU A 434 4.10 14.16 -18.51
C GLU A 434 4.20 12.63 -18.64
N ASP A 435 4.23 11.90 -17.53
CA ASP A 435 4.30 10.44 -17.53
C ASP A 435 2.98 9.81 -18.02
N LEU A 436 1.85 10.50 -17.83
CA LEU A 436 0.53 10.01 -18.24
C LEU A 436 0.47 9.79 -19.77
N ALA A 437 0.99 10.73 -20.57
CA ALA A 437 0.99 10.59 -22.03
C ALA A 437 1.73 9.32 -22.50
N ARG A 438 2.92 9.07 -21.93
CA ARG A 438 3.69 7.86 -22.24
C ARG A 438 2.99 6.57 -21.82
N GLN A 439 2.29 6.59 -20.68
CA GLN A 439 1.51 5.44 -20.23
C GLN A 439 0.31 5.20 -21.15
N THR A 440 -0.39 6.26 -21.55
CA THR A 440 -1.52 6.18 -22.48
C THR A 440 -1.13 5.53 -23.83
N GLU A 441 0.00 5.92 -24.41
CA GLU A 441 0.53 5.31 -25.65
C GLU A 441 0.76 3.80 -25.48
N ARG A 442 1.39 3.40 -24.38
CA ARG A 442 1.65 1.99 -24.08
C ARG A 442 0.37 1.20 -23.86
N GLN A 443 -0.58 1.77 -23.13
CA GLN A 443 -1.85 1.13 -22.82
C GLN A 443 -2.73 0.97 -24.07
N LEU A 444 -2.73 1.98 -24.94
CA LEU A 444 -3.41 1.88 -26.23
C LEU A 444 -2.82 0.75 -27.10
N ALA A 445 -1.50 0.63 -27.16
CA ALA A 445 -0.84 -0.45 -27.91
C ALA A 445 -1.21 -1.84 -27.33
N LEU A 446 -1.26 -1.98 -26.00
CA LEU A 446 -1.68 -3.21 -25.33
C LEU A 446 -3.14 -3.54 -25.58
N LEU A 447 -4.03 -2.54 -25.53
CA LEU A 447 -5.45 -2.75 -25.79
C LEU A 447 -5.71 -3.12 -27.26
N LEU A 448 -5.06 -2.45 -28.22
CA LEU A 448 -5.16 -2.82 -29.64
C LEU A 448 -4.65 -4.24 -29.91
N ALA A 449 -3.57 -4.67 -29.24
CA ALA A 449 -3.08 -6.03 -29.33
C ALA A 449 -4.10 -7.04 -28.74
N ALA A 450 -4.72 -6.72 -27.61
CA ALA A 450 -5.78 -7.53 -27.01
C ALA A 450 -7.00 -7.67 -27.93
N LEU A 451 -7.42 -6.57 -28.59
CA LEU A 451 -8.53 -6.56 -29.56
C LEU A 451 -8.21 -7.35 -30.82
N ARG A 452 -6.96 -7.40 -31.26
CA ARG A 452 -6.51 -8.26 -32.37
C ARG A 452 -6.52 -9.74 -31.95
N ALA A 453 -6.10 -10.05 -30.73
CA ALA A 453 -5.98 -11.42 -30.22
C ALA A 453 -7.34 -12.06 -29.94
N VAL A 454 -8.37 -11.29 -29.63
CA VAL A 454 -9.72 -11.79 -29.37
C VAL A 454 -10.42 -12.19 -30.69
N ARG A 455 -11.13 -13.34 -30.69
CA ARG A 455 -11.91 -13.79 -31.86
C ARG A 455 -13.21 -12.99 -32.05
N PRO A 456 -13.83 -13.03 -33.23
CA PRO A 456 -15.20 -12.53 -33.39
C PRO A 456 -16.15 -13.19 -32.38
N GLY A 457 -17.04 -12.39 -31.75
CA GLY A 457 -17.90 -12.80 -30.65
C GLY A 457 -17.16 -13.02 -29.32
N GLY A 458 -15.87 -12.73 -29.23
CA GLY A 458 -15.09 -12.79 -28.00
C GLY A 458 -15.01 -11.43 -27.29
N ARG A 459 -14.46 -11.42 -26.10
CA ARG A 459 -14.48 -10.26 -25.19
C ARG A 459 -13.11 -9.88 -24.69
N VAL A 460 -12.91 -8.58 -24.49
CA VAL A 460 -11.75 -8.00 -23.85
C VAL A 460 -12.19 -7.25 -22.60
N VAL A 461 -11.60 -7.58 -21.45
CA VAL A 461 -11.73 -6.78 -20.24
C VAL A 461 -10.47 -5.94 -20.12
N TYR A 462 -10.62 -4.64 -20.26
CA TYR A 462 -9.57 -3.65 -20.03
C TYR A 462 -9.68 -3.14 -18.60
N SER A 463 -8.59 -3.12 -17.86
CA SER A 463 -8.58 -2.59 -16.49
C SER A 463 -7.29 -1.87 -16.15
N THR A 464 -7.42 -0.89 -15.25
CA THR A 464 -6.30 -0.16 -14.64
C THR A 464 -6.56 0.06 -13.15
N CYS A 465 -5.50 0.29 -12.37
CA CYS A 465 -5.60 0.85 -11.03
C CYS A 465 -5.32 2.36 -11.03
N SER A 466 -5.65 3.06 -12.12
CA SER A 466 -5.53 4.50 -12.28
C SER A 466 -6.85 5.22 -12.11
N LEU A 467 -6.79 6.43 -11.58
CA LEU A 467 -7.93 7.37 -11.52
C LEU A 467 -7.93 8.35 -12.70
N GLU A 468 -6.90 8.32 -13.54
CA GLU A 468 -6.68 9.31 -14.59
C GLU A 468 -7.45 8.98 -15.86
N PRO A 469 -8.29 9.90 -16.40
CA PRO A 469 -9.07 9.66 -17.61
C PRO A 469 -8.23 9.29 -18.83
N GLU A 470 -7.00 9.80 -18.93
CA GLU A 470 -6.07 9.51 -20.02
C GLU A 470 -5.71 8.03 -20.11
N GLU A 471 -5.66 7.35 -18.96
CA GLU A 471 -5.31 5.93 -18.87
C GLU A 471 -6.55 5.02 -18.92
N ASN A 472 -7.73 5.59 -18.87
CA ASN A 472 -9.01 4.91 -18.74
C ASN A 472 -9.87 5.11 -20.01
N GLU A 473 -10.92 5.92 -19.91
CA GLU A 473 -11.88 6.14 -21.01
C GLU A 473 -11.25 6.71 -22.28
N GLN A 474 -10.16 7.49 -22.19
CA GLN A 474 -9.51 8.02 -23.38
C GLN A 474 -8.75 6.95 -24.16
N VAL A 475 -8.11 5.98 -23.45
CA VAL A 475 -7.50 4.80 -24.11
C VAL A 475 -8.58 3.96 -24.79
N VAL A 476 -9.72 3.71 -24.11
CA VAL A 476 -10.83 2.93 -24.67
C VAL A 476 -11.41 3.63 -25.91
N ALA A 477 -11.69 4.93 -25.83
CA ALA A 477 -12.21 5.71 -26.96
C ALA A 477 -11.24 5.71 -28.16
N ALA A 478 -9.93 5.87 -27.90
CA ALA A 478 -8.93 5.80 -28.95
C ALA A 478 -8.85 4.41 -29.60
N ALA A 479 -8.93 3.34 -28.81
CA ALA A 479 -8.93 1.97 -29.35
C ALA A 479 -10.18 1.70 -30.20
N LEU A 480 -11.37 2.09 -29.76
CA LEU A 480 -12.62 1.94 -30.51
C LEU A 480 -12.60 2.72 -31.85
N ALA A 481 -11.94 3.88 -31.88
CA ALA A 481 -11.77 4.63 -33.12
C ALA A 481 -10.89 3.89 -34.17
N HIS A 482 -10.04 2.96 -33.74
CA HIS A 482 -9.19 2.14 -34.63
C HIS A 482 -9.81 0.78 -34.97
N THR A 483 -10.85 0.34 -34.26
CA THR A 483 -11.45 -1.00 -34.35
C THR A 483 -12.96 -0.89 -34.45
N PRO A 484 -13.52 -0.50 -35.61
CA PRO A 484 -14.96 -0.26 -35.78
C PRO A 484 -15.84 -1.53 -35.58
N GLU A 485 -15.24 -2.72 -35.64
CA GLU A 485 -15.86 -4.01 -35.34
C GLU A 485 -15.96 -4.34 -33.85
N VAL A 486 -15.57 -3.42 -32.98
CA VAL A 486 -15.59 -3.60 -31.52
C VAL A 486 -16.55 -2.57 -30.91
N SER A 487 -17.34 -3.02 -29.95
CA SER A 487 -18.19 -2.14 -29.15
C SER A 487 -17.92 -2.28 -27.67
N GLN A 488 -18.11 -1.20 -26.93
CA GLN A 488 -18.14 -1.24 -25.48
C GLN A 488 -19.50 -1.73 -25.03
N ILE A 489 -19.53 -2.71 -24.12
CA ILE A 489 -20.76 -3.25 -23.53
C ILE A 489 -20.77 -3.03 -22.03
N SER A 490 -22.00 -2.90 -21.48
CA SER A 490 -22.14 -2.64 -20.04
C SER A 490 -21.69 -3.83 -19.19
N LEU A 491 -20.98 -3.56 -18.10
CA LEU A 491 -20.64 -4.53 -17.06
C LEU A 491 -21.84 -4.94 -16.19
N GLU A 492 -23.02 -4.32 -16.37
CA GLU A 492 -24.20 -4.64 -15.56
C GLU A 492 -24.59 -6.11 -15.65
N SER A 493 -24.56 -6.69 -16.86
CA SER A 493 -24.83 -8.13 -17.05
C SER A 493 -23.82 -9.03 -16.31
N GLY A 494 -22.56 -8.60 -16.22
CA GLY A 494 -21.55 -9.27 -15.42
C GLY A 494 -21.85 -9.20 -13.92
N ILE A 495 -22.27 -8.05 -13.42
CA ILE A 495 -22.70 -7.85 -12.03
C ILE A 495 -23.89 -8.76 -11.70
N GLU A 496 -24.89 -8.83 -12.59
CA GLU A 496 -26.06 -9.72 -12.43
C GLU A 496 -25.65 -11.19 -12.43
N THR A 497 -24.73 -11.57 -13.29
CA THR A 497 -24.20 -12.94 -13.34
C THR A 497 -23.53 -13.30 -12.02
N LEU A 498 -22.63 -12.45 -11.48
CA LEU A 498 -21.98 -12.69 -10.21
C LEU A 498 -22.99 -12.75 -9.05
N LEU A 499 -24.03 -11.91 -9.08
CA LEU A 499 -25.12 -11.93 -8.09
C LEU A 499 -25.88 -13.25 -8.15
N SER A 500 -26.26 -13.71 -9.34
CA SER A 500 -26.99 -14.98 -9.54
C SER A 500 -26.18 -16.21 -9.12
N GLN A 501 -24.85 -16.14 -9.25
CA GLN A 501 -23.91 -17.17 -8.79
C GLN A 501 -23.63 -17.11 -7.29
N GLY A 502 -24.16 -16.13 -6.56
CA GLY A 502 -23.90 -15.93 -5.14
C GLY A 502 -22.49 -15.43 -4.82
N LEU A 503 -21.77 -14.92 -5.83
CA LEU A 503 -20.43 -14.34 -5.67
C LEU A 503 -20.46 -12.90 -5.20
N LEU A 504 -21.57 -12.17 -5.45
CA LEU A 504 -21.87 -10.85 -4.91
C LEU A 504 -23.07 -10.90 -3.98
N GLY A 505 -23.07 -10.05 -2.94
CA GLY A 505 -24.28 -9.78 -2.15
C GLY A 505 -25.15 -8.70 -2.82
N ASN A 506 -26.48 -8.70 -2.54
CA ASN A 506 -27.42 -7.72 -3.10
C ASN A 506 -26.97 -6.27 -2.90
N SER A 507 -26.61 -5.90 -1.67
CA SER A 507 -26.13 -4.55 -1.35
C SER A 507 -24.86 -4.17 -2.11
N GLY A 508 -23.95 -5.12 -2.32
CA GLY A 508 -22.74 -4.93 -3.11
C GLY A 508 -23.06 -4.67 -4.58
N ALA A 509 -23.95 -5.49 -5.16
CA ALA A 509 -24.39 -5.34 -6.55
C ALA A 509 -25.07 -3.98 -6.80
N ASP A 510 -25.98 -3.56 -5.91
CA ASP A 510 -26.66 -2.26 -6.03
C ASP A 510 -25.66 -1.09 -5.96
N ARG A 511 -24.71 -1.14 -5.05
CA ARG A 511 -23.66 -0.12 -4.95
C ARG A 511 -22.76 -0.10 -6.18
N LEU A 512 -22.41 -1.26 -6.76
CA LEU A 512 -21.61 -1.35 -7.99
C LEU A 512 -22.33 -0.75 -9.20
N ARG A 513 -23.65 -0.96 -9.34
CA ARG A 513 -24.44 -0.33 -10.40
C ARG A 513 -24.36 1.20 -10.38
N HIS A 514 -24.26 1.81 -9.20
CA HIS A 514 -24.04 3.26 -9.06
C HIS A 514 -22.61 3.71 -9.42
N CYS A 515 -21.68 2.79 -9.56
CA CYS A 515 -20.31 3.07 -10.01
C CYS A 515 -20.12 2.87 -11.53
N LEU A 516 -21.18 2.47 -12.25
CA LEU A 516 -21.16 2.39 -13.71
C LEU A 516 -21.26 3.79 -14.31
N ASP A 517 -20.43 4.06 -15.30
CA ASP A 517 -20.55 5.25 -16.13
C ASP A 517 -21.68 5.07 -17.18
N PRO A 518 -22.07 6.12 -17.93
CA PRO A 518 -23.11 6.02 -18.95
C PRO A 518 -22.82 5.01 -20.06
N ASN A 519 -21.57 4.63 -20.28
CA ASN A 519 -21.14 3.63 -21.25
C ASN A 519 -21.04 2.23 -20.65
N GLY A 520 -21.35 2.07 -19.35
CA GLY A 520 -21.35 0.80 -18.64
C GLY A 520 -19.98 0.34 -18.17
N ALA A 521 -18.94 1.18 -18.19
CA ALA A 521 -17.68 0.91 -17.53
C ALA A 521 -17.78 1.15 -16.02
N LEU A 522 -17.05 0.38 -15.24
CA LEU A 522 -17.03 0.48 -13.78
C LEU A 522 -15.86 1.36 -13.31
N ARG A 523 -16.15 2.35 -12.47
CA ARG A 523 -15.14 3.17 -11.80
C ARG A 523 -15.28 3.03 -10.29
N LEU A 524 -14.31 2.39 -9.66
CA LEU A 524 -14.19 2.31 -8.21
C LEU A 524 -13.25 3.43 -7.73
N LEU A 525 -13.76 4.34 -6.93
CA LEU A 525 -12.90 5.31 -6.24
C LEU A 525 -12.36 4.69 -4.95
N PRO A 526 -11.09 4.97 -4.58
CA PRO A 526 -10.50 4.48 -3.33
C PRO A 526 -11.37 4.77 -2.12
N GLY A 527 -11.61 3.75 -1.30
CA GLY A 527 -12.41 3.86 -0.08
C GLY A 527 -13.91 3.67 -0.25
N ALA A 528 -14.44 3.63 -1.47
CA ALA A 528 -15.87 3.37 -1.70
C ALA A 528 -16.34 2.01 -1.16
N PHE A 529 -15.46 0.98 -1.24
CA PHE A 529 -15.70 -0.39 -0.77
C PHE A 529 -14.52 -0.92 0.07
N ALA A 530 -13.83 -0.06 0.78
CA ALA A 530 -12.58 -0.41 1.47
C ALA A 530 -11.51 -1.02 0.54
N THR A 531 -11.60 -0.77 -0.78
CA THR A 531 -10.67 -1.23 -1.82
C THR A 531 -9.82 -0.09 -2.36
N ASP A 532 -8.80 -0.45 -3.11
CA ASP A 532 -8.09 0.48 -3.99
C ASP A 532 -9.02 0.98 -5.13
N GLY A 533 -8.56 2.00 -5.86
CA GLY A 533 -9.29 2.53 -7.00
C GLY A 533 -9.01 1.75 -8.28
N PHE A 534 -10.05 1.53 -9.09
CA PHE A 534 -9.94 0.81 -10.35
C PHE A 534 -10.88 1.40 -11.41
N TYR A 535 -10.47 1.22 -12.66
CA TYR A 535 -11.33 1.36 -13.82
C TYR A 535 -11.41 0.01 -14.55
N VAL A 536 -12.62 -0.37 -15.00
CA VAL A 536 -12.87 -1.62 -15.73
C VAL A 536 -13.83 -1.36 -16.85
N CYS A 537 -13.47 -1.78 -18.05
CA CYS A 537 -14.30 -1.67 -19.25
C CYS A 537 -14.39 -3.04 -19.95
N LEU A 538 -15.57 -3.39 -20.44
CA LEU A 538 -15.82 -4.60 -21.21
C LEU A 538 -16.05 -4.23 -22.67
N LEU A 539 -15.29 -4.86 -23.55
CA LEU A 539 -15.35 -4.68 -25.00
C LEU A 539 -15.70 -6.02 -25.65
N GLU A 540 -16.53 -6.00 -26.66
CA GLU A 540 -16.92 -7.18 -27.43
C GLU A 540 -16.63 -6.95 -28.92
N ARG A 541 -15.98 -7.93 -29.54
CA ARG A 541 -15.77 -7.95 -30.98
C ARG A 541 -17.00 -8.58 -31.66
N GLU A 542 -17.59 -7.89 -32.63
CA GLU A 542 -18.77 -8.35 -33.34
C GLU A 542 -18.59 -9.76 -33.93
N SER A 543 -19.65 -10.58 -33.89
CA SER A 543 -19.68 -11.87 -34.57
C SER A 543 -19.81 -11.66 -36.07
N GLN A 544 -18.93 -12.23 -36.86
CA GLN A 544 -19.04 -12.19 -38.34
C GLN A 544 -20.18 -13.03 -38.79
#